data_a8cc0e304894e599c709c85cc2643d2e
#
_entry.id   a8cc0e304894e599c709c85cc2643d2e
#
_cell.length_a   1.000
_cell.length_b   1.000
_cell.length_c   1.000
_cell.angle_alpha   90.00
_cell.angle_beta   90.00
_cell.angle_gamma   90.00
#
_symmetry.space_group_name_H-M   'P 1'
#
loop_
_entity.id
_entity.type
_entity.pdbx_description
1 polymer ?
#
loop_
_entity_poly.entity_id
_entity_poly.type
_entity_poly.pdbx_seq_one_letter_code
_entity_poly.pdbx_strand_id
1 'polypeptide(L)'
;PFICKLDSEDQVTESENWELANPMFHQPLSEYAESLLETIFEEYEDLEDDPSNREEFMTKRMNLPVTDLERSVASYEEIMDTNRPLPNLEGRQAIGCLDFASLRDFAACGLLFKDKDDYVFKTHSFVRKQFADIYYGYSRKASEQTKERFAPIKEWENRGLLSVVDGATIEPQTVVDWFVEQRYKYGITKIVADNFRMDVLRPLLIAAGFEVVVIKNPRAVDSLLAPRIETAFANRHIIFGENPLMRWYTNNVLVKTNNDGNKTYLKKEEVRRKTDGFKAFVCGMYLADELTDYNFEDAFDILEELDF
;
A
#
# COMPACT_ATOMS: atom_id res chain seq x y z
N PRO A 1 -10.97 10.93 -20.95
CA PRO A 1 -10.80 9.67 -21.64
C PRO A 1 -12.13 8.90 -21.65
N PHE A 2 -12.44 8.27 -22.77
CA PHE A 2 -13.60 7.39 -22.86
C PHE A 2 -13.15 5.97 -22.49
N ILE A 3 -13.82 5.35 -21.50
CA ILE A 3 -13.48 4.01 -21.03
C ILE A 3 -14.75 3.16 -21.18
N CYS A 4 -14.67 2.10 -21.98
CA CYS A 4 -15.72 1.08 -22.10
C CYS A 4 -15.53 0.08 -20.96
N LYS A 5 -16.52 -0.06 -20.09
CA LYS A 5 -16.51 -1.00 -18.96
C LYS A 5 -17.93 -1.35 -18.55
N LEU A 6 -18.10 -2.41 -17.79
CA LEU A 6 -19.35 -2.62 -17.05
C LEU A 6 -19.53 -1.52 -15.98
N ASP A 7 -20.76 -1.15 -15.68
CA ASP A 7 -21.07 -0.18 -14.63
C ASP A 7 -21.06 -0.81 -13.23
N SER A 8 -21.41 -2.10 -13.14
CA SER A 8 -21.43 -2.88 -11.90
C SER A 8 -21.07 -4.34 -12.15
N GLU A 9 -20.66 -5.06 -11.10
CA GLU A 9 -20.31 -6.48 -11.18
C GLU A 9 -21.50 -7.36 -11.58
N ASP A 10 -22.70 -7.02 -11.13
CA ASP A 10 -23.91 -7.82 -11.40
C ASP A 10 -24.21 -7.92 -12.90
N GLN A 11 -23.80 -6.94 -13.68
CA GLN A 11 -24.01 -6.92 -15.12
C GLN A 11 -23.26 -8.02 -15.87
N VAL A 12 -22.25 -8.65 -15.25
CA VAL A 12 -21.46 -9.72 -15.88
C VAL A 12 -22.29 -10.99 -16.14
N THR A 13 -23.34 -11.20 -15.36
CA THR A 13 -24.22 -12.39 -15.48
C THR A 13 -25.03 -12.43 -16.78
N GLU A 14 -25.19 -11.29 -17.41
CA GLU A 14 -25.93 -11.14 -18.66
C GLU A 14 -24.94 -10.77 -19.78
N SER A 15 -24.66 -11.72 -20.66
CA SER A 15 -23.69 -11.54 -21.76
C SER A 15 -24.00 -10.39 -22.70
N GLU A 16 -25.27 -9.96 -22.78
CA GLU A 16 -25.70 -8.79 -23.53
C GLU A 16 -25.04 -7.49 -23.02
N ASN A 17 -24.72 -7.42 -21.73
CA ASN A 17 -24.05 -6.27 -21.14
C ASN A 17 -22.55 -6.21 -21.47
N TRP A 18 -21.94 -7.29 -21.96
CA TRP A 18 -20.52 -7.34 -22.25
C TRP A 18 -20.09 -6.40 -23.38
N GLU A 19 -21.05 -5.96 -24.21
CA GLU A 19 -20.85 -4.89 -25.20
C GLU A 19 -20.41 -3.58 -24.54
N LEU A 20 -20.85 -3.27 -23.33
CA LEU A 20 -20.44 -2.07 -22.60
C LEU A 20 -18.92 -2.03 -22.35
N ALA A 21 -18.33 -3.18 -22.10
CA ALA A 21 -16.90 -3.32 -21.92
C ALA A 21 -16.14 -3.55 -23.24
N ASN A 22 -16.80 -4.18 -24.21
CA ASN A 22 -16.24 -4.59 -25.49
C ASN A 22 -17.13 -4.09 -26.64
N PRO A 23 -17.02 -2.84 -27.07
CA PRO A 23 -17.91 -2.26 -28.11
C PRO A 23 -17.91 -2.99 -29.45
N MET A 24 -16.92 -3.86 -29.69
CA MET A 24 -16.87 -4.71 -30.88
C MET A 24 -17.94 -5.81 -30.89
N PHE A 25 -18.63 -6.04 -29.77
CA PHE A 25 -19.75 -6.99 -29.68
C PHE A 25 -21.08 -6.40 -30.15
N HIS A 26 -21.07 -5.13 -30.60
CA HIS A 26 -22.23 -4.53 -31.27
C HIS A 26 -22.57 -5.28 -32.56
N GLN A 27 -23.88 -5.57 -32.75
CA GLN A 27 -24.36 -6.28 -33.93
C GLN A 27 -24.34 -5.42 -35.20
N PRO A 28 -23.99 -5.97 -36.38
CA PRO A 28 -23.58 -7.34 -36.63
C PRO A 28 -22.13 -7.62 -36.23
N LEU A 29 -21.89 -8.79 -35.65
CA LEU A 29 -20.55 -9.20 -35.24
C LEU A 29 -19.66 -9.45 -36.46
N SER A 30 -18.38 -9.14 -36.36
CA SER A 30 -17.34 -9.62 -37.27
C SER A 30 -16.89 -11.02 -36.86
N GLU A 31 -16.30 -11.79 -37.79
CA GLU A 31 -15.73 -13.13 -37.48
C GLU A 31 -14.78 -13.10 -36.29
N TYR A 32 -13.99 -12.02 -36.17
CA TYR A 32 -13.10 -11.84 -35.01
C TYR A 32 -13.86 -11.63 -33.70
N ALA A 33 -14.91 -10.82 -33.74
CA ALA A 33 -15.74 -10.53 -32.57
C ALA A 33 -16.53 -11.77 -32.12
N GLU A 34 -17.01 -12.59 -33.06
CA GLU A 34 -17.67 -13.87 -32.76
C GLU A 34 -16.73 -14.82 -32.03
N SER A 35 -15.53 -15.06 -32.57
CA SER A 35 -14.53 -15.93 -31.97
C SER A 35 -14.06 -15.41 -30.58
N LEU A 36 -13.91 -14.09 -30.41
CA LEU A 36 -13.54 -13.52 -29.13
C LEU A 36 -14.67 -13.66 -28.10
N LEU A 37 -15.93 -13.48 -28.53
CA LEU A 37 -17.08 -13.64 -27.66
C LEU A 37 -17.20 -15.09 -27.16
N GLU A 38 -17.00 -16.08 -28.04
CA GLU A 38 -16.95 -17.50 -27.67
C GLU A 38 -15.85 -17.75 -26.62
N THR A 39 -14.64 -17.24 -26.85
CA THR A 39 -13.53 -17.38 -25.90
C THR A 39 -13.86 -16.78 -24.54
N ILE A 40 -14.46 -15.58 -24.52
CA ILE A 40 -14.83 -14.91 -23.25
C ILE A 40 -15.96 -15.68 -22.54
N PHE A 41 -16.84 -16.29 -23.31
CA PHE A 41 -17.92 -17.12 -22.75
C PHE A 41 -17.37 -18.38 -22.07
N GLU A 42 -16.43 -19.08 -22.71
CA GLU A 42 -15.74 -20.22 -22.12
C GLU A 42 -15.00 -19.81 -20.83
N GLU A 43 -14.24 -18.70 -20.87
CA GLU A 43 -13.56 -18.18 -19.67
C GLU A 43 -14.54 -17.81 -18.55
N TYR A 44 -15.74 -17.34 -18.88
CA TYR A 44 -16.77 -17.03 -17.89
C TYR A 44 -17.37 -18.30 -17.27
N GLU A 45 -17.66 -19.33 -18.08
CA GLU A 45 -18.13 -20.63 -17.59
C GLU A 45 -17.09 -21.29 -16.67
N ASP A 46 -15.80 -21.19 -17.00
CA ASP A 46 -14.72 -21.70 -16.18
C ASP A 46 -14.65 -21.08 -14.78
N LEU A 47 -15.23 -19.87 -14.57
CA LEU A 47 -15.29 -19.24 -13.25
C LEU A 47 -16.23 -19.98 -12.26
N GLU A 48 -17.16 -20.81 -12.74
CA GLU A 48 -17.98 -21.66 -11.85
C GLU A 48 -17.10 -22.76 -11.21
N ASP A 49 -16.12 -23.28 -11.96
CA ASP A 49 -15.21 -24.33 -11.49
C ASP A 49 -14.01 -23.73 -10.73
N ASP A 50 -13.49 -22.57 -11.16
CA ASP A 50 -12.38 -21.86 -10.52
C ASP A 50 -12.68 -20.37 -10.29
N PRO A 51 -13.39 -20.02 -9.21
CA PRO A 51 -13.70 -18.64 -8.87
C PRO A 51 -12.47 -17.73 -8.62
N SER A 52 -11.28 -18.31 -8.44
CA SER A 52 -10.06 -17.53 -8.17
C SER A 52 -9.64 -16.64 -9.35
N ASN A 53 -10.09 -16.98 -10.56
CA ASN A 53 -9.81 -16.23 -11.79
C ASN A 53 -10.78 -15.05 -12.03
N ARG A 54 -11.82 -14.89 -11.19
CA ARG A 54 -12.85 -13.85 -11.37
C ARG A 54 -12.28 -12.43 -11.41
N GLU A 55 -11.35 -12.09 -10.50
CA GLU A 55 -10.71 -10.75 -10.48
C GLU A 55 -10.00 -10.44 -11.81
N GLU A 56 -9.28 -11.44 -12.34
CA GLU A 56 -8.57 -11.32 -13.61
C GLU A 56 -9.54 -11.18 -14.79
N PHE A 57 -10.58 -12.01 -14.84
CA PHE A 57 -11.63 -11.95 -15.84
C PHE A 57 -12.33 -10.59 -15.85
N MET A 58 -12.84 -10.13 -14.70
CA MET A 58 -13.54 -8.85 -14.58
C MET A 58 -12.65 -7.67 -15.00
N THR A 59 -11.38 -7.69 -14.60
CA THR A 59 -10.44 -6.63 -14.94
C THR A 59 -10.04 -6.64 -16.42
N LYS A 60 -9.74 -7.83 -17.00
CA LYS A 60 -9.20 -7.94 -18.36
C LYS A 60 -10.27 -7.99 -19.44
N ARG A 61 -11.42 -8.61 -19.16
CA ARG A 61 -12.50 -8.81 -20.14
C ARG A 61 -13.60 -7.78 -20.01
N MET A 62 -13.92 -7.37 -18.78
CA MET A 62 -15.03 -6.46 -18.50
C MET A 62 -14.57 -5.04 -18.17
N ASN A 63 -13.26 -4.78 -18.17
CA ASN A 63 -12.64 -3.50 -17.80
C ASN A 63 -13.13 -2.94 -16.46
N LEU A 64 -13.68 -3.81 -15.61
CA LEU A 64 -14.20 -3.48 -14.29
C LEU A 64 -13.25 -4.08 -13.23
N PRO A 65 -12.43 -3.27 -12.55
CA PRO A 65 -11.63 -3.76 -11.44
C PRO A 65 -12.55 -4.24 -10.31
N VAL A 66 -12.53 -5.53 -10.07
CA VAL A 66 -13.22 -6.17 -8.95
C VAL A 66 -12.19 -6.54 -7.92
N THR A 67 -12.51 -6.32 -6.67
CA THR A 67 -11.66 -6.71 -5.56
C THR A 67 -12.25 -7.96 -4.91
N ASP A 68 -11.48 -9.03 -4.85
CA ASP A 68 -11.80 -10.16 -3.98
C ASP A 68 -11.70 -9.70 -2.53
N LEU A 69 -12.84 -9.26 -1.95
CA LEU A 69 -12.89 -8.72 -0.60
C LEU A 69 -12.49 -9.74 0.48
N GLU A 70 -12.63 -11.03 0.21
CA GLU A 70 -12.20 -12.08 1.15
C GLU A 70 -10.67 -12.19 1.20
N ARG A 71 -9.97 -11.76 0.14
CA ARG A 71 -8.52 -11.87 -0.03
C ARG A 71 -7.81 -10.52 -0.12
N SER A 72 -8.54 -9.43 0.00
CA SER A 72 -8.01 -8.06 -0.05
C SER A 72 -8.15 -7.37 1.30
N VAL A 73 -7.28 -6.39 1.57
CA VAL A 73 -7.33 -5.59 2.81
C VAL A 73 -8.56 -4.70 2.83
N ALA A 74 -8.95 -4.18 1.67
CA ALA A 74 -10.06 -3.25 1.48
C ALA A 74 -10.50 -3.25 0.02
N SER A 75 -11.69 -2.74 -0.25
CA SER A 75 -12.18 -2.53 -1.61
C SER A 75 -11.35 -1.48 -2.36
N TYR A 76 -11.47 -1.45 -3.68
CA TYR A 76 -10.81 -0.45 -4.51
C TYR A 76 -11.22 0.98 -4.10
N GLU A 77 -12.51 1.20 -3.86
CA GLU A 77 -13.02 2.51 -3.44
C GLU A 77 -12.44 2.93 -2.09
N GLU A 78 -12.40 2.04 -1.10
CA GLU A 78 -11.83 2.33 0.22
C GLU A 78 -10.33 2.67 0.13
N ILE A 79 -9.58 1.95 -0.72
CA ILE A 79 -8.16 2.28 -0.98
C ILE A 79 -8.03 3.63 -1.67
N MET A 80 -8.90 3.96 -2.61
CA MET A 80 -8.88 5.26 -3.30
C MET A 80 -9.29 6.40 -2.37
N ASP A 81 -10.18 6.20 -1.43
CA ASP A 81 -10.60 7.18 -0.42
C ASP A 81 -9.47 7.61 0.54
N THR A 82 -8.39 6.83 0.63
CA THR A 82 -7.19 7.24 1.38
C THR A 82 -6.47 8.44 0.75
N ASN A 83 -6.84 8.83 -0.50
CA ASN A 83 -6.31 9.96 -1.24
C ASN A 83 -6.94 11.29 -0.81
N ARG A 84 -7.04 11.53 0.49
CA ARG A 84 -7.50 12.80 1.05
C ARG A 84 -6.31 13.70 1.35
N PRO A 85 -6.46 15.05 1.33
CA PRO A 85 -5.41 15.97 1.74
C PRO A 85 -4.89 15.65 3.13
N LEU A 86 -3.58 15.72 3.32
CA LEU A 86 -2.99 15.57 4.63
C LEU A 86 -3.37 16.77 5.50
N PRO A 87 -3.77 16.58 6.77
CA PRO A 87 -3.92 17.67 7.73
C PRO A 87 -2.55 18.29 8.05
N ASN A 88 -2.54 19.39 8.80
CA ASN A 88 -1.29 19.92 9.33
C ASN A 88 -0.73 18.96 10.39
N LEU A 89 0.45 18.40 10.11
CA LEU A 89 1.13 17.40 10.94
C LEU A 89 2.35 17.98 11.67
N GLU A 90 2.72 19.23 11.38
CA GLU A 90 3.91 19.85 11.95
C GLU A 90 3.76 19.96 13.48
N GLY A 91 4.81 19.58 14.21
CA GLY A 91 4.80 19.54 15.67
C GLY A 91 3.98 18.40 16.30
N ARG A 92 3.27 17.58 15.52
CA ARG A 92 2.47 16.47 16.08
C ARG A 92 3.32 15.28 16.47
N GLN A 93 2.85 14.53 17.47
CA GLN A 93 3.41 13.23 17.83
C GLN A 93 3.26 12.25 16.68
N ALA A 94 4.33 11.51 16.39
CA ALA A 94 4.32 10.44 15.41
C ALA A 94 5.03 9.19 15.92
N ILE A 95 4.57 8.02 15.46
CA ILE A 95 5.29 6.76 15.59
C ILE A 95 6.04 6.52 14.28
N GLY A 96 7.36 6.35 14.37
CA GLY A 96 8.18 5.90 13.26
C GLY A 96 7.92 4.43 12.97
N CYS A 97 7.76 4.08 11.70
CA CYS A 97 7.39 2.75 11.24
C CYS A 97 8.38 2.28 10.18
N LEU A 98 8.85 1.06 10.26
CA LEU A 98 9.89 0.58 9.35
C LEU A 98 9.65 -0.86 8.93
N ASP A 99 9.67 -1.08 7.62
CA ASP A 99 9.89 -2.38 7.00
C ASP A 99 11.18 -2.30 6.16
N PHE A 100 12.22 -2.99 6.61
CA PHE A 100 13.56 -2.84 6.04
C PHE A 100 13.96 -4.00 5.15
N ALA A 101 14.43 -3.68 3.96
CA ALA A 101 15.12 -4.62 3.09
C ALA A 101 16.37 -3.98 2.49
N SER A 102 17.46 -4.73 2.39
CA SER A 102 18.75 -4.20 1.92
C SER A 102 19.03 -4.50 0.43
N LEU A 103 18.42 -5.53 -0.18
CA LEU A 103 18.84 -6.05 -1.48
C LEU A 103 17.74 -6.22 -2.53
N ARG A 104 16.67 -6.92 -2.22
CA ARG A 104 15.69 -7.42 -3.20
C ARG A 104 14.27 -6.96 -2.95
N ASP A 105 14.13 -5.91 -2.18
CA ASP A 105 12.84 -5.33 -1.80
C ASP A 105 12.99 -3.83 -1.61
N PHE A 106 11.91 -3.17 -1.22
CA PHE A 106 11.98 -1.77 -0.81
C PHE A 106 12.28 -1.71 0.70
N ALA A 107 12.99 -0.67 1.13
CA ALA A 107 13.00 -0.28 2.53
C ALA A 107 11.97 0.84 2.69
N ALA A 108 10.89 0.58 3.41
CA ALA A 108 9.80 1.53 3.60
C ALA A 108 9.85 2.13 5.00
N CYS A 109 10.07 3.44 5.06
CA CYS A 109 9.97 4.25 6.26
C CYS A 109 8.61 4.91 6.31
N GLY A 110 7.97 4.96 7.47
CA GLY A 110 6.68 5.59 7.65
C GLY A 110 6.56 6.37 8.96
N LEU A 111 5.61 7.26 9.00
CA LEU A 111 5.19 8.01 10.19
C LEU A 111 3.70 7.88 10.33
N LEU A 112 3.26 7.31 11.44
CA LEU A 112 1.85 7.19 11.79
C LEU A 112 1.50 8.31 12.77
N PHE A 113 0.42 9.01 12.46
CA PHE A 113 -0.18 10.07 13.27
C PHE A 113 -1.64 9.75 13.57
N LYS A 114 -2.17 10.36 14.62
CA LYS A 114 -3.59 10.40 14.93
C LYS A 114 -4.13 11.79 14.65
N ASP A 115 -5.26 11.90 13.96
CA ASP A 115 -5.99 13.13 13.74
C ASP A 115 -7.48 12.85 13.97
N LYS A 116 -7.97 13.14 15.17
CA LYS A 116 -9.32 12.75 15.63
C LYS A 116 -9.53 11.25 15.49
N ASP A 117 -10.45 10.85 14.62
CA ASP A 117 -10.72 9.43 14.34
C ASP A 117 -9.80 8.86 13.25
N ASP A 118 -9.11 9.72 12.48
CA ASP A 118 -8.30 9.31 11.36
C ASP A 118 -6.88 8.89 11.75
N TYR A 119 -6.37 7.85 11.07
CA TYR A 119 -4.97 7.48 11.03
C TYR A 119 -4.32 8.07 9.79
N VAL A 120 -3.37 8.98 9.97
CA VAL A 120 -2.63 9.60 8.86
C VAL A 120 -1.28 8.92 8.73
N PHE A 121 -0.98 8.38 7.55
CA PHE A 121 0.26 7.65 7.34
C PHE A 121 1.08 8.26 6.20
N LYS A 122 2.21 8.83 6.56
CA LYS A 122 3.18 9.42 5.63
C LYS A 122 4.33 8.45 5.43
N THR A 123 4.69 8.14 4.17
CA THR A 123 5.77 7.19 3.85
C THR A 123 6.80 7.78 2.93
N HIS A 124 8.01 7.22 3.01
CA HIS A 124 9.07 7.32 2.02
C HIS A 124 9.73 5.96 1.86
N SER A 125 10.11 5.59 0.65
CA SER A 125 10.74 4.29 0.39
C SER A 125 12.10 4.47 -0.26
N PHE A 126 12.98 3.49 -0.04
CA PHE A 126 14.25 3.37 -0.72
C PHE A 126 14.25 2.10 -1.55
N VAL A 127 14.77 2.17 -2.77
CA VAL A 127 14.91 1.02 -3.66
C VAL A 127 16.26 1.04 -4.35
N ARG A 128 16.91 -0.12 -4.48
CA ARG A 128 18.16 -0.20 -5.23
C ARG A 128 17.92 -0.02 -6.71
N LYS A 129 18.78 0.79 -7.35
CA LYS A 129 18.74 1.03 -8.80
C LYS A 129 18.79 -0.26 -9.61
N GLN A 130 19.70 -1.17 -9.28
CA GLN A 130 19.80 -2.47 -9.97
C GLN A 130 18.49 -3.27 -9.87
N PHE A 131 17.83 -3.26 -8.72
CA PHE A 131 16.55 -3.95 -8.54
C PHE A 131 15.44 -3.25 -9.35
N ALA A 132 15.39 -1.92 -9.31
CA ALA A 132 14.44 -1.13 -10.07
C ALA A 132 14.63 -1.30 -11.59
N ASP A 133 15.88 -1.41 -12.06
CA ASP A 133 16.17 -1.67 -13.47
C ASP A 133 15.73 -3.05 -13.94
N ILE A 134 16.02 -4.08 -13.16
CA ILE A 134 15.71 -5.47 -13.53
C ILE A 134 14.20 -5.71 -13.59
N TYR A 135 13.47 -5.28 -12.56
CA TYR A 135 12.07 -5.67 -12.38
C TYR A 135 11.06 -4.63 -12.87
N TYR A 136 11.45 -3.34 -12.95
CA TYR A 136 10.55 -2.24 -13.29
C TYR A 136 11.04 -1.38 -14.47
N GLY A 137 12.22 -1.67 -15.01
CA GLY A 137 12.76 -0.95 -16.18
C GLY A 137 13.04 0.52 -15.90
N TYR A 138 13.51 0.85 -14.69
CA TYR A 138 13.72 2.23 -14.23
C TYR A 138 14.57 3.08 -15.18
N SER A 139 15.72 2.55 -15.69
CA SER A 139 16.62 3.27 -16.60
C SER A 139 16.18 3.21 -18.06
N ARG A 140 15.13 2.47 -18.43
CA ARG A 140 14.67 2.35 -19.83
C ARG A 140 14.03 3.65 -20.31
N LYS A 141 14.25 3.96 -21.60
CA LYS A 141 13.58 5.09 -22.26
C LYS A 141 12.07 4.79 -22.40
N ALA A 142 11.25 5.84 -22.40
CA ALA A 142 9.81 5.71 -22.53
C ALA A 142 9.39 4.95 -23.82
N SER A 143 10.17 5.05 -24.90
CA SER A 143 9.97 4.32 -26.16
C SER A 143 10.26 2.81 -26.08
N GLU A 144 11.00 2.37 -25.05
CA GLU A 144 11.41 0.97 -24.86
C GLU A 144 10.59 0.28 -23.75
N GLN A 145 9.65 1.01 -23.14
CA GLN A 145 8.78 0.45 -22.10
C GLN A 145 7.76 -0.49 -22.75
N THR A 146 7.91 -1.78 -22.50
CA THR A 146 6.89 -2.78 -22.80
C THR A 146 5.59 -2.45 -22.04
N LYS A 147 4.43 -2.90 -22.56
CA LYS A 147 3.09 -2.62 -22.00
C LYS A 147 2.89 -3.02 -20.52
N GLU A 148 3.79 -3.81 -19.95
CA GLU A 148 3.75 -4.27 -18.57
C GLU A 148 4.39 -3.25 -17.62
N ARG A 149 3.64 -2.24 -17.21
CA ARG A 149 4.04 -1.29 -16.16
C ARG A 149 3.61 -1.81 -14.79
N PHE A 150 4.47 -2.57 -14.13
CA PHE A 150 4.18 -3.07 -12.78
C PHE A 150 4.30 -1.98 -11.70
N ALA A 151 5.22 -1.02 -11.85
CA ALA A 151 5.43 0.08 -10.92
C ALA A 151 6.13 1.27 -11.61
N PRO A 152 5.57 2.48 -11.57
CA PRO A 152 6.16 3.68 -12.18
C PRO A 152 7.21 4.31 -11.25
N ILE A 153 8.33 3.63 -11.01
CA ILE A 153 9.38 4.03 -10.07
C ILE A 153 9.86 5.46 -10.31
N LYS A 154 10.09 5.83 -11.57
CA LYS A 154 10.58 7.16 -11.96
C LYS A 154 9.58 8.28 -11.66
N GLU A 155 8.29 8.00 -11.81
CA GLU A 155 7.22 8.94 -11.44
C GLU A 155 7.18 9.15 -9.93
N TRP A 156 7.25 8.05 -9.16
CA TRP A 156 7.24 8.12 -7.70
C TRP A 156 8.48 8.82 -7.14
N GLU A 157 9.66 8.61 -7.75
CA GLU A 157 10.88 9.32 -7.40
C GLU A 157 10.74 10.82 -7.67
N ASN A 158 10.24 11.22 -8.86
CA ASN A 158 9.99 12.62 -9.20
C ASN A 158 8.98 13.31 -8.26
N ARG A 159 8.06 12.54 -7.67
CA ARG A 159 7.09 13.02 -6.65
C ARG A 159 7.67 13.00 -5.23
N GLY A 160 8.90 12.56 -5.03
CA GLY A 160 9.52 12.48 -3.71
C GLY A 160 8.97 11.37 -2.80
N LEU A 161 8.26 10.38 -3.37
CA LEU A 161 7.67 9.27 -2.61
C LEU A 161 8.68 8.15 -2.34
N LEU A 162 9.71 8.07 -3.15
CA LEU A 162 10.83 7.14 -2.96
C LEU A 162 12.15 7.76 -3.44
N SER A 163 13.26 7.13 -3.04
CA SER A 163 14.61 7.41 -3.52
C SER A 163 15.23 6.17 -4.13
N VAL A 164 15.84 6.31 -5.30
CA VAL A 164 16.59 5.24 -5.96
C VAL A 164 18.05 5.30 -5.52
N VAL A 165 18.52 4.25 -4.86
CA VAL A 165 19.88 4.17 -4.30
C VAL A 165 20.80 3.47 -5.30
N ASP A 166 21.85 4.15 -5.74
CA ASP A 166 22.90 3.60 -6.61
C ASP A 166 24.02 2.99 -5.77
N GLY A 167 23.74 1.84 -5.17
CA GLY A 167 24.65 1.11 -4.29
C GLY A 167 24.45 -0.40 -4.37
N ALA A 168 25.39 -1.15 -3.81
CA ALA A 168 25.27 -2.60 -3.69
C ALA A 168 24.13 -3.00 -2.74
N THR A 169 23.87 -2.18 -1.71
CA THR A 169 22.82 -2.36 -0.69
C THR A 169 22.15 -1.03 -0.38
N ILE A 170 20.95 -1.09 0.21
CA ILE A 170 20.40 0.04 0.94
C ILE A 170 21.07 0.01 2.31
N GLU A 171 21.90 1.02 2.59
CA GLU A 171 22.62 1.09 3.85
C GLU A 171 21.67 1.40 5.01
N PRO A 172 21.78 0.70 6.15
CA PRO A 172 20.95 0.96 7.32
C PRO A 172 20.98 2.43 7.78
N GLN A 173 22.12 3.09 7.64
CA GLN A 173 22.27 4.50 8.01
C GLN A 173 21.37 5.43 7.19
N THR A 174 21.12 5.13 5.91
CA THR A 174 20.21 5.92 5.05
C THR A 174 18.81 6.01 5.65
N VAL A 175 18.33 4.90 6.22
CA VAL A 175 17.01 4.84 6.86
C VAL A 175 17.01 5.61 8.18
N VAL A 176 18.08 5.49 8.97
CA VAL A 176 18.24 6.22 10.23
C VAL A 176 18.29 7.73 9.98
N ASP A 177 19.03 8.17 8.98
CA ASP A 177 19.16 9.59 8.60
C ASP A 177 17.80 10.17 8.20
N TRP A 178 16.98 9.41 7.48
CA TRP A 178 15.62 9.83 7.14
C TRP A 178 14.78 10.09 8.42
N PHE A 179 14.78 9.18 9.39
CA PHE A 179 14.06 9.39 10.66
C PHE A 179 14.60 10.59 11.45
N VAL A 180 15.92 10.78 11.47
CA VAL A 180 16.54 11.95 12.10
C VAL A 180 16.07 13.24 11.43
N GLU A 181 16.03 13.27 10.09
CA GLU A 181 15.52 14.42 9.34
C GLU A 181 14.05 14.71 9.64
N GLN A 182 13.20 13.65 9.66
CA GLN A 182 11.78 13.83 9.97
C GLN A 182 11.53 14.32 11.41
N ARG A 183 12.39 13.97 12.37
CA ARG A 183 12.27 14.40 13.77
C ARG A 183 12.33 15.92 13.95
N TYR A 184 12.93 16.67 13.04
CA TYR A 184 12.92 18.13 13.07
C TYR A 184 11.55 18.73 12.81
N LYS A 185 10.63 17.97 12.21
CA LYS A 185 9.28 18.42 11.86
C LYS A 185 8.20 17.82 12.75
N TYR A 186 8.46 16.61 13.27
CA TYR A 186 7.46 15.81 13.98
C TYR A 186 8.01 15.25 15.27
N GLY A 187 7.14 15.08 16.27
CA GLY A 187 7.50 14.52 17.58
C GLY A 187 7.70 13.00 17.51
N ILE A 188 8.79 12.54 16.88
CA ILE A 188 9.10 11.11 16.76
C ILE A 188 9.97 10.70 17.94
N THR A 189 9.42 9.89 18.84
CA THR A 189 10.16 9.33 19.99
C THR A 189 10.41 7.85 19.84
N LYS A 190 9.50 7.11 19.22
CA LYS A 190 9.54 5.66 19.05
C LYS A 190 9.57 5.27 17.58
N ILE A 191 10.31 4.21 17.27
CA ILE A 191 10.30 3.55 15.97
C ILE A 191 9.96 2.08 16.18
N VAL A 192 8.96 1.60 15.43
CA VAL A 192 8.53 0.20 15.43
C VAL A 192 8.89 -0.48 14.12
N ALA A 193 9.44 -1.67 14.21
CA ALA A 193 9.82 -2.50 13.07
C ALA A 193 9.64 -3.98 13.37
N ASP A 194 9.63 -4.81 12.34
CA ASP A 194 9.74 -6.25 12.53
C ASP A 194 11.16 -6.65 12.94
N ASN A 195 11.39 -7.94 13.16
CA ASN A 195 12.68 -8.45 13.64
C ASN A 195 13.77 -8.55 12.56
N PHE A 196 13.45 -8.27 11.29
CA PHE A 196 14.43 -8.44 10.21
C PHE A 196 15.52 -7.38 10.27
N ARG A 197 16.80 -7.83 10.27
CA ARG A 197 18.01 -6.97 10.32
C ARG A 197 18.06 -5.97 11.49
N MET A 198 17.33 -6.24 12.56
CA MET A 198 17.35 -5.40 13.76
C MET A 198 18.65 -5.53 14.56
N ASP A 199 19.46 -6.55 14.28
CA ASP A 199 20.83 -6.66 14.76
C ASP A 199 21.71 -5.46 14.36
N VAL A 200 21.49 -4.88 13.18
CA VAL A 200 22.23 -3.72 12.66
C VAL A 200 21.47 -2.42 12.88
N LEU A 201 20.17 -2.38 12.59
CA LEU A 201 19.37 -1.15 12.64
C LEU A 201 19.13 -0.63 14.06
N ARG A 202 18.82 -1.54 15.00
CA ARG A 202 18.47 -1.14 16.37
C ARG A 202 19.58 -0.34 17.07
N PRO A 203 20.86 -0.74 17.03
CA PRO A 203 21.94 0.06 17.63
C PRO A 203 22.05 1.47 17.03
N LEU A 204 21.88 1.60 15.71
CA LEU A 204 21.96 2.89 15.02
C LEU A 204 20.80 3.80 15.39
N LEU A 205 19.56 3.27 15.43
CA LEU A 205 18.37 4.02 15.83
C LEU A 205 18.45 4.48 17.31
N ILE A 206 18.94 3.61 18.21
CA ILE A 206 19.16 3.97 19.61
C ILE A 206 20.24 5.04 19.75
N ALA A 207 21.36 4.92 19.00
CA ALA A 207 22.42 5.93 18.99
C ALA A 207 21.91 7.28 18.46
N ALA A 208 20.94 7.27 17.54
CA ALA A 208 20.25 8.46 17.06
C ALA A 208 19.19 9.02 18.04
N GLY A 209 19.00 8.38 19.21
CA GLY A 209 18.11 8.84 20.27
C GLY A 209 16.63 8.41 20.13
N PHE A 210 16.35 7.35 19.37
CA PHE A 210 15.01 6.77 19.28
C PHE A 210 14.83 5.59 20.23
N GLU A 211 13.64 5.46 20.81
CA GLU A 211 13.18 4.21 21.42
C GLU A 211 12.81 3.24 20.30
N VAL A 212 13.24 1.96 20.39
CA VAL A 212 13.02 0.98 19.32
C VAL A 212 12.20 -0.18 19.85
N VAL A 213 11.00 -0.35 19.27
CA VAL A 213 10.10 -1.46 19.52
C VAL A 213 10.22 -2.48 18.40
N VAL A 214 10.53 -3.72 18.76
CA VAL A 214 10.73 -4.81 17.79
C VAL A 214 9.60 -5.82 17.87
N ILE A 215 8.88 -5.99 16.78
CA ILE A 215 7.83 -7.00 16.62
C ILE A 215 8.49 -8.36 16.40
N LYS A 216 8.41 -9.24 17.40
CA LYS A 216 9.03 -10.58 17.34
C LYS A 216 8.26 -11.56 16.47
N ASN A 217 6.93 -11.42 16.42
CA ASN A 217 6.03 -12.29 15.66
C ASN A 217 5.09 -11.46 14.77
N PRO A 218 5.53 -11.07 13.56
CA PRO A 218 4.72 -10.25 12.64
C PRO A 218 3.37 -10.91 12.28
N ARG A 219 3.33 -12.24 12.14
CA ARG A 219 2.08 -12.93 11.79
C ARG A 219 1.01 -12.83 12.91
N ALA A 220 1.43 -12.87 14.17
CA ALA A 220 0.51 -12.67 15.29
C ALA A 220 0.00 -11.21 15.31
N VAL A 221 0.83 -10.25 14.97
CA VAL A 221 0.45 -8.84 14.85
C VAL A 221 -0.49 -8.62 13.67
N ASP A 222 -0.25 -9.24 12.51
CA ASP A 222 -1.19 -9.23 11.39
C ASP A 222 -2.59 -9.67 11.85
N SER A 223 -2.67 -10.83 12.52
CA SER A 223 -3.94 -11.39 13.01
C SER A 223 -4.64 -10.50 14.05
N LEU A 224 -3.86 -9.92 14.95
CA LEU A 224 -4.38 -9.02 16.00
C LEU A 224 -4.97 -7.75 15.41
N LEU A 225 -4.29 -7.17 14.40
CA LEU A 225 -4.61 -5.86 13.85
C LEU A 225 -5.55 -5.91 12.64
N ALA A 226 -5.71 -7.07 11.98
CA ALA A 226 -6.53 -7.17 10.78
C ALA A 226 -7.96 -6.63 10.98
N PRO A 227 -8.71 -6.96 12.03
CA PRO A 227 -10.05 -6.40 12.23
C PRO A 227 -10.05 -4.88 12.39
N ARG A 228 -9.04 -4.32 13.09
CA ARG A 228 -8.91 -2.88 13.30
C ARG A 228 -8.60 -2.16 12.00
N ILE A 229 -7.69 -2.71 11.19
CA ILE A 229 -7.29 -2.13 9.90
C ILE A 229 -8.45 -2.19 8.92
N GLU A 230 -9.15 -3.32 8.81
CA GLU A 230 -10.33 -3.46 7.96
C GLU A 230 -11.44 -2.47 8.36
N THR A 231 -11.72 -2.36 9.66
CA THR A 231 -12.68 -1.38 10.17
C THR A 231 -12.26 0.06 9.85
N ALA A 232 -10.98 0.38 9.96
CA ALA A 232 -10.48 1.71 9.66
C ALA A 232 -10.59 2.05 8.16
N PHE A 233 -10.38 1.08 7.25
CA PHE A 233 -10.65 1.26 5.83
C PHE A 233 -12.15 1.44 5.55
N ALA A 234 -12.99 0.55 6.05
CA ALA A 234 -14.44 0.59 5.84
C ALA A 234 -15.08 1.90 6.34
N ASN A 235 -14.61 2.42 7.46
CA ASN A 235 -15.06 3.71 8.01
C ASN A 235 -14.33 4.92 7.39
N ARG A 236 -13.42 4.70 6.42
CA ARG A 236 -12.64 5.77 5.77
C ARG A 236 -11.75 6.56 6.73
N HIS A 237 -11.28 5.92 7.79
CA HIS A 237 -10.42 6.51 8.82
C HIS A 237 -8.92 6.39 8.51
N ILE A 238 -8.53 6.18 7.24
CA ILE A 238 -7.13 6.12 6.81
C ILE A 238 -6.84 7.19 5.78
N ILE A 239 -5.78 7.96 5.97
CA ILE A 239 -5.32 9.01 5.06
C ILE A 239 -3.87 8.73 4.68
N PHE A 240 -3.62 8.48 3.39
CA PHE A 240 -2.27 8.37 2.83
C PHE A 240 -1.85 9.63 2.07
N GLY A 241 -2.79 10.57 1.87
CA GLY A 241 -2.58 11.73 1.01
C GLY A 241 -2.41 11.35 -0.46
N GLU A 242 -1.88 12.26 -1.26
CA GLU A 242 -1.56 12.02 -2.67
C GLU A 242 -0.39 11.04 -2.83
N ASN A 243 -0.50 9.85 -2.28
CA ASN A 243 0.53 8.83 -2.29
C ASN A 243 0.12 7.56 -3.07
N PRO A 244 0.28 7.52 -4.40
CA PRO A 244 -0.04 6.34 -5.19
C PRO A 244 0.87 5.14 -4.89
N LEU A 245 2.09 5.35 -4.38
CA LEU A 245 2.97 4.27 -3.95
C LEU A 245 2.37 3.53 -2.75
N MET A 246 1.81 4.24 -1.77
CA MET A 246 1.18 3.61 -0.62
C MET A 246 -0.08 2.84 -1.01
N ARG A 247 -0.92 3.39 -1.90
CA ARG A 247 -2.08 2.67 -2.44
C ARG A 247 -1.66 1.43 -3.24
N TRP A 248 -0.57 1.52 -4.01
CA TRP A 248 -0.02 0.37 -4.72
C TRP A 248 0.46 -0.73 -3.76
N TYR A 249 1.17 -0.38 -2.68
CA TYR A 249 1.54 -1.35 -1.64
C TYR A 249 0.31 -2.03 -1.03
N THR A 250 -0.71 -1.27 -0.68
CA THR A 250 -1.95 -1.78 -0.09
C THR A 250 -2.68 -2.73 -1.04
N ASN A 251 -2.80 -2.35 -2.32
CA ASN A 251 -3.45 -3.19 -3.33
C ASN A 251 -2.68 -4.47 -3.66
N ASN A 252 -1.37 -4.53 -3.35
CA ASN A 252 -0.56 -5.73 -3.55
C ASN A 252 -0.66 -6.75 -2.40
N VAL A 253 -1.36 -6.42 -1.34
CA VAL A 253 -1.54 -7.33 -0.21
C VAL A 253 -2.59 -8.38 -0.54
N LEU A 254 -2.24 -9.64 -0.28
CA LEU A 254 -3.14 -10.77 -0.26
C LEU A 254 -3.45 -11.10 1.21
N VAL A 255 -4.71 -11.04 1.60
CA VAL A 255 -5.17 -11.51 2.91
C VAL A 255 -5.38 -13.01 2.84
N LYS A 256 -4.71 -13.74 3.71
CA LYS A 256 -4.94 -15.17 3.90
C LYS A 256 -5.62 -15.39 5.24
N THR A 257 -6.84 -15.89 5.19
CA THR A 257 -7.56 -16.36 6.38
C THR A 257 -7.22 -17.82 6.63
N ASN A 258 -6.75 -18.14 7.83
CA ASN A 258 -6.47 -19.51 8.26
C ASN A 258 -7.75 -20.20 8.77
N ASN A 259 -7.70 -21.51 8.98
CA ASN A 259 -8.86 -22.30 9.45
C ASN A 259 -9.39 -21.87 10.84
N ASP A 260 -8.59 -21.17 11.62
CA ASP A 260 -8.93 -20.61 12.93
C ASP A 260 -9.50 -19.18 12.86
N GLY A 261 -9.71 -18.65 11.64
CA GLY A 261 -10.18 -17.30 11.39
C GLY A 261 -9.09 -16.22 11.48
N ASN A 262 -7.87 -16.56 11.86
CA ASN A 262 -6.76 -15.63 11.90
C ASN A 262 -6.32 -15.18 10.50
N LYS A 263 -6.07 -13.89 10.32
CA LYS A 263 -5.66 -13.31 9.06
C LYS A 263 -4.15 -13.05 9.05
N THR A 264 -3.54 -13.22 7.87
CA THR A 264 -2.13 -12.93 7.62
C THR A 264 -2.00 -12.18 6.30
N TYR A 265 -1.17 -11.15 6.27
CA TYR A 265 -0.91 -10.36 5.08
C TYR A 265 0.28 -10.90 4.30
N LEU A 266 0.02 -11.34 3.08
CA LEU A 266 1.00 -11.88 2.13
C LEU A 266 1.13 -10.95 0.92
N LYS A 267 2.08 -11.24 0.03
CA LYS A 267 2.20 -10.57 -1.28
C LYS A 267 1.34 -11.31 -2.32
N LYS A 268 0.62 -10.59 -3.18
CA LYS A 268 -0.09 -11.20 -4.33
C LYS A 268 0.89 -11.87 -5.30
N GLU A 269 2.11 -11.33 -5.40
CA GLU A 269 3.22 -11.90 -6.18
C GLU A 269 4.55 -11.51 -5.52
N GLU A 270 5.44 -12.48 -5.36
CA GLU A 270 6.64 -12.35 -4.51
C GLU A 270 7.67 -11.33 -5.03
N VAL A 271 7.82 -11.19 -6.34
CA VAL A 271 8.93 -10.46 -6.93
C VAL A 271 8.56 -9.01 -7.25
N ARG A 272 7.45 -8.80 -7.98
CA ARG A 272 7.11 -7.50 -8.57
C ARG A 272 6.04 -6.74 -7.81
N ARG A 273 5.21 -7.44 -7.01
CA ARG A 273 4.14 -6.82 -6.21
C ARG A 273 4.57 -6.71 -4.76
N LYS A 274 5.08 -5.55 -4.40
CA LYS A 274 5.65 -5.28 -3.09
C LYS A 274 4.60 -4.72 -2.12
N THR A 275 4.81 -4.96 -0.83
CA THR A 275 3.88 -4.59 0.26
C THR A 275 4.57 -3.84 1.40
N ASP A 276 5.81 -3.42 1.19
CA ASP A 276 6.71 -2.94 2.24
C ASP A 276 6.15 -1.72 2.99
N GLY A 277 5.58 -0.75 2.26
CA GLY A 277 4.91 0.40 2.89
C GLY A 277 3.68 0.00 3.69
N PHE A 278 2.91 -0.99 3.24
CA PHE A 278 1.77 -1.50 4.01
C PHE A 278 2.24 -2.25 5.26
N LYS A 279 3.31 -3.03 5.18
CA LYS A 279 3.90 -3.69 6.36
C LYS A 279 4.43 -2.68 7.38
N ALA A 280 5.08 -1.60 6.93
CA ALA A 280 5.45 -0.48 7.79
C ALA A 280 4.21 0.15 8.45
N PHE A 281 3.10 0.34 7.71
CA PHE A 281 1.83 0.82 8.28
C PHE A 281 1.29 -0.11 9.36
N VAL A 282 1.28 -1.43 9.13
CA VAL A 282 0.86 -2.43 10.14
C VAL A 282 1.74 -2.34 11.39
N CYS A 283 3.06 -2.17 11.23
CA CYS A 283 3.95 -1.94 12.37
C CYS A 283 3.54 -0.70 13.17
N GLY A 284 3.20 0.41 12.50
CA GLY A 284 2.71 1.63 13.15
C GLY A 284 1.40 1.40 13.90
N MET A 285 0.45 0.72 13.28
CA MET A 285 -0.85 0.40 13.89
C MET A 285 -0.72 -0.44 15.17
N TYR A 286 0.37 -1.17 15.34
CA TYR A 286 0.67 -1.91 16.58
C TYR A 286 0.83 -1.01 17.80
N LEU A 287 1.31 0.21 17.61
CA LEU A 287 1.48 1.21 18.67
C LEU A 287 0.47 2.38 18.56
N ALA A 288 -0.54 2.27 17.71
CA ALA A 288 -1.46 3.37 17.42
C ALA A 288 -2.23 3.88 18.66
N ASP A 289 -2.40 3.05 19.70
CA ASP A 289 -3.04 3.45 20.95
C ASP A 289 -2.16 4.37 21.83
N GLU A 290 -0.88 4.51 21.49
CA GLU A 290 0.03 5.44 22.15
C GLU A 290 0.00 6.84 21.52
N LEU A 291 -0.63 6.98 20.35
CA LEU A 291 -0.77 8.27 19.66
C LEU A 291 -1.85 9.13 20.30
N THR A 292 -1.51 10.40 20.46
CA THR A 292 -2.43 11.44 20.89
C THR A 292 -2.78 12.36 19.73
N ASP A 293 -3.94 12.97 19.79
CA ASP A 293 -4.42 13.96 18.80
C ASP A 293 -3.92 15.40 19.11
N TYR A 294 -3.09 15.56 20.12
CA TYR A 294 -2.60 16.87 20.54
C TYR A 294 -1.40 17.34 19.72
N ASN A 295 -1.38 18.62 19.38
CA ASN A 295 -0.18 19.31 18.95
C ASN A 295 0.61 19.76 20.19
N PHE A 296 1.94 19.76 20.13
CA PHE A 296 2.76 20.29 21.23
C PHE A 296 2.48 21.78 21.50
N GLU A 297 2.09 22.57 20.49
CA GLU A 297 1.70 23.97 20.67
C GLU A 297 0.44 24.12 21.52
N ASP A 298 -0.59 23.28 21.29
CA ASP A 298 -1.82 23.27 22.10
C ASP A 298 -1.53 22.89 23.56
N ALA A 299 -0.50 22.09 23.82
CA ALA A 299 -0.09 21.73 25.18
C ALA A 299 0.59 22.87 25.93
N PHE A 300 1.31 23.76 25.24
CA PHE A 300 1.88 24.98 25.85
C PHE A 300 0.80 25.99 26.17
N ASP A 301 -0.18 26.19 25.31
CA ASP A 301 -1.31 27.09 25.55
C ASP A 301 -2.13 26.65 26.78
N ILE A 302 -2.36 25.34 26.95
CA ILE A 302 -3.04 24.79 28.13
C ILE A 302 -2.19 24.99 29.39
N LEU A 303 -0.87 24.91 29.30
CA LEU A 303 0.02 25.13 30.44
C LEU A 303 0.08 26.62 30.84
N GLU A 304 0.06 27.55 29.88
CA GLU A 304 -0.03 28.98 30.13
C GLU A 304 -1.39 29.40 30.75
N GLU A 305 -2.48 28.73 30.39
CA GLU A 305 -3.80 28.93 31.00
C GLU A 305 -3.88 28.35 32.43
N LEU A 306 -2.98 27.44 32.81
CA LEU A 306 -2.94 26.84 34.15
C LEU A 306 -1.94 27.50 35.11
N ASP A 307 -1.10 28.43 34.64
CA ASP A 307 -0.26 29.25 35.52
C ASP A 307 -1.11 30.34 36.21
N PHE A 308 -1.42 30.05 37.47
CA PHE A 308 -2.09 30.97 38.41
C PHE A 308 -1.13 32.00 38.97
#